data_437f07e8fb1d7e30bafec34ee3c47c47
#
_entry.id   437f07e8fb1d7e30bafec34ee3c47c47
#
_cell.length_a   1.000
_cell.length_b   1.000
_cell.length_c   1.000
_cell.angle_alpha   90.00
_cell.angle_beta   90.00
_cell.angle_gamma   90.00
#
_symmetry.space_group_name_H-M   'P 1'
#
loop_
_entity.id
_entity.type
_entity.pdbx_description
1 polymer ?
#
loop_
_entity_poly.entity_id
_entity_poly.type
_entity_poly.pdbx_seq_one_letter_code
_entity_poly.pdbx_strand_id
1 'polypeptide(L)'
;MKKLIILCFLFSNIFASAQVQFKSGPSGFATFLKNNTIYPAFSKQNCIQGSVSISFKLDQNGKVYSSKITKGIISELDNEALRLVRLSSGKWQVPKGYDTTVSVVVPVNFKLSGYGCERKSSNEIKASINAYLAEEGLTNAVINFYKNRDAAKPGQESQILAIKSQLGIDDDYFDSLITTGLKKIKQGDKQGACEDFTMVKNLGSDKADGYLTKYCK
;
A
#
# COMPACT_ATOMS: atom_id res chain seq x y z
N MET A 1 54.10 -31.74 40.81
CA MET A 1 52.69 -31.98 40.41
C MET A 1 52.22 -30.85 39.49
N LYS A 2 52.28 -31.09 38.15
CA LYS A 2 51.87 -30.10 37.15
C LYS A 2 50.36 -30.25 36.91
N LYS A 3 49.57 -29.25 37.26
CA LYS A 3 48.14 -29.22 36.97
C LYS A 3 47.93 -28.79 35.49
N LEU A 4 47.43 -29.72 34.69
CA LEU A 4 47.02 -29.51 33.30
C LEU A 4 45.64 -28.85 33.30
N ILE A 5 45.56 -27.57 32.93
CA ILE A 5 44.28 -26.85 32.74
C ILE A 5 43.85 -27.12 31.31
N ILE A 6 42.82 -27.96 31.14
CA ILE A 6 42.16 -28.19 29.87
C ILE A 6 41.15 -27.03 29.66
N LEU A 7 41.51 -26.12 28.77
CA LEU A 7 40.61 -25.02 28.32
C LEU A 7 39.63 -25.58 27.30
N CYS A 8 38.41 -25.93 27.72
CA CYS A 8 37.34 -26.29 26.82
C CYS A 8 36.85 -25.05 26.07
N PHE A 9 37.30 -24.90 24.83
CA PHE A 9 36.69 -23.94 23.89
C PHE A 9 35.30 -24.46 23.50
N LEU A 10 34.26 -23.91 24.12
CA LEU A 10 32.87 -24.06 23.65
C LEU A 10 32.70 -23.25 22.35
N PHE A 11 32.80 -23.94 21.22
CA PHE A 11 32.39 -23.39 19.95
C PHE A 11 30.87 -23.22 19.97
N SER A 12 30.41 -22.03 20.37
CA SER A 12 29.03 -21.63 20.18
C SER A 12 28.81 -21.44 18.66
N ASN A 13 28.22 -22.44 18.01
CA ASN A 13 27.72 -22.32 16.66
C ASN A 13 26.60 -21.28 16.67
N ILE A 14 26.92 -20.02 16.39
CA ILE A 14 25.93 -18.98 16.10
C ILE A 14 25.35 -19.35 14.74
N PHE A 15 24.22 -20.05 14.75
CA PHE A 15 23.38 -20.18 13.56
C PHE A 15 22.85 -18.78 13.22
N ALA A 16 23.56 -18.06 12.37
CA ALA A 16 23.04 -16.87 11.75
C ALA A 16 21.82 -17.29 10.91
N SER A 17 20.63 -17.19 11.47
CA SER A 17 19.40 -17.35 10.69
C SER A 17 19.46 -16.35 9.56
N ALA A 18 19.64 -16.82 8.35
CA ALA A 18 19.59 -15.98 7.17
C ALA A 18 18.21 -15.33 7.12
N GLN A 19 18.13 -14.02 7.34
CA GLN A 19 16.89 -13.27 7.33
C GLN A 19 16.62 -12.72 5.93
N VAL A 20 15.35 -12.52 5.63
CA VAL A 20 14.94 -11.77 4.43
C VAL A 20 15.55 -10.37 4.49
N GLN A 21 16.20 -9.96 3.42
CA GLN A 21 16.80 -8.63 3.31
C GLN A 21 16.68 -8.07 1.92
N PHE A 22 16.69 -6.75 1.79
CA PHE A 22 16.78 -6.09 0.49
C PHE A 22 18.17 -6.37 -0.11
N LYS A 23 18.26 -6.65 -1.41
CA LYS A 23 19.53 -7.08 -2.07
C LYS A 23 20.69 -6.13 -1.84
N SER A 24 20.40 -4.83 -1.70
CA SER A 24 21.41 -3.79 -1.38
C SER A 24 21.49 -3.46 0.12
N GLY A 25 20.94 -4.31 0.98
CA GLY A 25 20.88 -4.09 2.43
C GLY A 25 19.86 -3.02 2.87
N PRO A 26 19.78 -2.72 4.17
CA PRO A 26 18.81 -1.74 4.71
C PRO A 26 18.98 -0.33 4.13
N SER A 27 20.20 0.14 3.94
CA SER A 27 20.51 1.45 3.30
C SER A 27 20.07 1.47 1.84
N GLY A 28 20.17 0.34 1.13
CA GLY A 28 19.71 0.21 -0.24
C GLY A 28 18.18 0.30 -0.33
N PHE A 29 17.45 -0.29 0.62
CA PHE A 29 15.99 -0.13 0.67
C PHE A 29 15.58 1.31 0.95
N ALA A 30 16.22 1.99 1.90
CA ALA A 30 15.96 3.41 2.17
C ALA A 30 16.22 4.29 0.93
N THR A 31 17.33 4.05 0.22
CA THR A 31 17.66 4.73 -1.04
C THR A 31 16.63 4.44 -2.13
N PHE A 32 16.19 3.17 -2.25
CA PHE A 32 15.14 2.77 -3.17
C PHE A 32 13.83 3.52 -2.89
N LEU A 33 13.39 3.58 -1.63
CA LEU A 33 12.20 4.34 -1.24
C LEU A 33 12.34 5.83 -1.62
N LYS A 34 13.44 6.47 -1.22
CA LYS A 34 13.70 7.88 -1.53
C LYS A 34 13.62 8.20 -3.02
N ASN A 35 14.20 7.35 -3.87
CA ASN A 35 14.28 7.58 -5.31
C ASN A 35 12.97 7.27 -6.05
N ASN A 36 12.06 6.50 -5.46
CA ASN A 36 10.84 6.06 -6.11
C ASN A 36 9.56 6.64 -5.50
N THR A 37 9.65 7.36 -4.37
CA THR A 37 8.48 7.97 -3.73
C THR A 37 7.93 9.10 -4.59
N ILE A 38 6.64 8.98 -4.90
CA ILE A 38 5.83 10.05 -5.49
C ILE A 38 4.92 10.55 -4.36
N TYR A 39 5.26 11.72 -3.81
CA TYR A 39 4.46 12.26 -2.71
C TYR A 39 3.11 12.73 -3.23
N PRO A 40 1.98 12.18 -2.72
CA PRO A 40 0.65 12.51 -3.22
C PRO A 40 0.31 13.99 -3.02
N ALA A 41 -0.48 14.53 -3.95
CA ALA A 41 -0.69 15.98 -4.05
C ALA A 41 -1.40 16.55 -2.82
N PHE A 42 -2.50 15.95 -2.38
CA PHE A 42 -3.24 16.41 -1.22
C PHE A 42 -2.40 16.32 0.06
N SER A 43 -1.71 15.18 0.26
CA SER A 43 -0.83 14.96 1.41
C SER A 43 0.30 15.99 1.46
N LYS A 44 0.90 16.29 0.30
CA LYS A 44 1.96 17.29 0.17
C LYS A 44 1.48 18.71 0.48
N GLN A 45 0.34 19.12 -0.09
CA GLN A 45 -0.24 20.45 0.13
C GLN A 45 -0.68 20.67 1.59
N ASN A 46 -1.13 19.61 2.23
CA ASN A 46 -1.61 19.63 3.61
C ASN A 46 -0.56 19.23 4.65
N CYS A 47 0.70 19.04 4.21
CA CYS A 47 1.82 18.68 5.09
C CYS A 47 1.56 17.41 5.93
N ILE A 48 0.80 16.47 5.38
CA ILE A 48 0.50 15.19 6.03
C ILE A 48 1.72 14.29 5.89
N GLN A 49 2.34 13.95 6.99
CA GLN A 49 3.57 13.17 7.10
C GLN A 49 3.38 12.04 8.11
N GLY A 50 4.25 11.03 8.06
CA GLY A 50 4.25 9.95 9.03
C GLY A 50 4.78 8.65 8.45
N SER A 51 4.52 7.55 9.16
CA SER A 51 4.97 6.21 8.78
C SER A 51 3.77 5.30 8.50
N VAL A 52 3.77 4.71 7.32
CA VAL A 52 2.83 3.65 6.93
C VAL A 52 3.54 2.31 7.06
N SER A 53 2.92 1.34 7.75
CA SER A 53 3.48 -0.01 7.89
C SER A 53 2.81 -0.95 6.88
N ILE A 54 3.62 -1.60 6.06
CA ILE A 54 3.17 -2.56 5.06
C ILE A 54 3.64 -3.96 5.45
N SER A 55 2.70 -4.90 5.52
CA SER A 55 2.97 -6.33 5.61
C SER A 55 2.89 -6.92 4.21
N PHE A 56 3.90 -7.71 3.82
CA PHE A 56 3.91 -8.36 2.51
C PHE A 56 4.53 -9.75 2.58
N LYS A 57 4.26 -10.58 1.57
CA LYS A 57 4.81 -11.92 1.42
C LYS A 57 5.66 -12.01 0.17
N LEU A 58 6.71 -12.84 0.24
CA LEU A 58 7.67 -13.06 -0.82
C LEU A 58 7.62 -14.51 -1.32
N ASP A 59 7.76 -14.68 -2.62
CA ASP A 59 8.05 -16.00 -3.20
C ASP A 59 9.55 -16.37 -3.02
N GLN A 60 9.93 -17.58 -3.43
CA GLN A 60 11.29 -18.08 -3.37
C GLN A 60 12.31 -17.26 -4.20
N ASN A 61 11.83 -16.43 -5.12
CA ASN A 61 12.65 -15.56 -5.97
C ASN A 61 12.73 -14.12 -5.42
N GLY A 62 12.15 -13.86 -4.26
CA GLY A 62 12.08 -12.53 -3.65
C GLY A 62 11.07 -11.59 -4.34
N LYS A 63 10.07 -12.13 -5.04
CA LYS A 63 8.97 -11.34 -5.62
C LYS A 63 7.87 -11.17 -4.59
N VAL A 64 7.35 -9.95 -4.49
CA VAL A 64 6.16 -9.64 -3.68
C VAL A 64 4.93 -10.18 -4.40
N TYR A 65 4.19 -11.07 -3.76
CA TYR A 65 2.97 -11.65 -4.32
C TYR A 65 1.70 -11.29 -3.54
N SER A 66 1.86 -10.79 -2.31
CA SER A 66 0.77 -10.30 -1.47
C SER A 66 1.26 -9.13 -0.63
N SER A 67 0.47 -8.08 -0.50
CA SER A 67 0.80 -6.92 0.34
C SER A 67 -0.46 -6.30 0.91
N LYS A 68 -0.39 -5.79 2.15
CA LYS A 68 -1.47 -5.08 2.84
C LYS A 68 -0.95 -4.04 3.81
N ILE A 69 -1.74 -3.02 4.07
CA ILE A 69 -1.49 -2.02 5.11
C ILE A 69 -1.77 -2.65 6.47
N THR A 70 -0.87 -2.47 7.43
CA THR A 70 -1.08 -2.86 8.83
C THR A 70 -1.23 -1.66 9.75
N LYS A 71 -0.67 -0.51 9.35
CA LYS A 71 -0.87 0.78 10.00
C LYS A 71 -0.80 1.86 8.92
N GLY A 72 -1.90 2.59 8.74
CA GLY A 72 -2.04 3.65 7.75
C GLY A 72 -2.10 5.05 8.37
N ILE A 73 -2.22 6.04 7.50
CA ILE A 73 -2.42 7.46 7.82
C ILE A 73 -3.68 7.97 7.12
N ILE A 74 -3.66 8.01 5.79
CA ILE A 74 -4.76 8.27 4.85
C ILE A 74 -4.49 7.48 3.57
N SER A 75 -5.54 7.18 2.79
CA SER A 75 -5.41 6.27 1.65
C SER A 75 -4.41 6.72 0.59
N GLU A 76 -4.19 8.02 0.40
CA GLU A 76 -3.16 8.50 -0.54
C GLU A 76 -1.75 8.01 -0.16
N LEU A 77 -1.33 8.22 1.10
CA LEU A 77 -0.01 7.78 1.58
C LEU A 77 0.07 6.26 1.69
N ASP A 78 -1.03 5.64 2.09
CA ASP A 78 -1.15 4.20 2.26
C ASP A 78 -0.99 3.47 0.91
N ASN A 79 -1.65 3.97 -0.14
CA ASN A 79 -1.56 3.45 -1.50
C ASN A 79 -0.17 3.67 -2.10
N GLU A 80 0.46 4.81 -1.85
CA GLU A 80 1.84 5.06 -2.29
C GLU A 80 2.82 4.11 -1.58
N ALA A 81 2.64 3.85 -0.28
CA ALA A 81 3.45 2.86 0.44
C ALA A 81 3.29 1.45 -0.13
N LEU A 82 2.04 1.03 -0.44
CA LEU A 82 1.77 -0.25 -1.12
C LEU A 82 2.46 -0.31 -2.48
N ARG A 83 2.34 0.76 -3.30
CA ARG A 83 2.99 0.85 -4.60
C ARG A 83 4.51 0.69 -4.48
N LEU A 84 5.15 1.35 -3.54
CA LEU A 84 6.60 1.26 -3.31
C LEU A 84 7.03 -0.16 -2.93
N VAL A 85 6.31 -0.81 -2.03
CA VAL A 85 6.61 -2.20 -1.64
C VAL A 85 6.44 -3.14 -2.84
N ARG A 86 5.38 -3.00 -3.63
CA ARG A 86 5.15 -3.81 -4.84
C ARG A 86 6.22 -3.57 -5.92
N LEU A 87 6.65 -2.32 -6.09
CA LEU A 87 7.74 -1.94 -7.01
C LEU A 87 9.10 -2.53 -6.57
N SER A 88 9.24 -2.88 -5.29
CA SER A 88 10.43 -3.58 -4.76
C SER A 88 10.46 -5.06 -5.08
N SER A 89 9.44 -5.60 -5.75
CA SER A 89 9.33 -7.01 -6.15
C SER A 89 10.57 -7.48 -6.92
N GLY A 90 11.11 -8.63 -6.52
CA GLY A 90 12.35 -9.19 -7.11
C GLY A 90 13.65 -8.54 -6.62
N LYS A 91 13.58 -7.51 -5.76
CA LYS A 91 14.75 -6.86 -5.15
C LYS A 91 15.07 -7.39 -3.73
N TRP A 92 14.34 -8.40 -3.29
CA TRP A 92 14.55 -9.05 -2.00
C TRP A 92 15.38 -10.31 -2.15
N GLN A 93 16.25 -10.55 -1.20
CA GLN A 93 16.99 -11.79 -1.04
C GLN A 93 16.32 -12.61 0.04
N VAL A 94 15.91 -13.82 -0.32
CA VAL A 94 15.31 -14.79 0.60
C VAL A 94 16.29 -15.95 0.85
N PRO A 95 16.38 -16.49 2.06
CA PRO A 95 17.22 -17.64 2.35
C PRO A 95 16.71 -18.90 1.64
N LYS A 96 17.61 -19.89 1.45
CA LYS A 96 17.22 -21.21 0.96
C LYS A 96 16.23 -21.86 1.94
N GLY A 97 15.13 -22.37 1.41
CA GLY A 97 14.07 -22.98 2.24
C GLY A 97 13.18 -21.96 2.96
N TYR A 98 13.18 -20.70 2.52
CA TYR A 98 12.31 -19.66 3.07
C TYR A 98 10.84 -20.07 3.03
N ASP A 99 10.15 -19.93 4.17
CA ASP A 99 8.69 -20.13 4.22
C ASP A 99 7.96 -18.92 3.61
N THR A 100 7.43 -19.11 2.42
CA THR A 100 6.72 -18.06 1.67
C THR A 100 5.41 -17.61 2.34
N THR A 101 4.90 -18.34 3.33
CA THR A 101 3.69 -17.94 4.08
C THR A 101 3.97 -16.87 5.13
N VAL A 102 5.25 -16.70 5.53
CA VAL A 102 5.68 -15.68 6.50
C VAL A 102 5.57 -14.28 5.91
N SER A 103 5.07 -13.36 6.72
CA SER A 103 4.95 -11.95 6.34
C SER A 103 6.17 -11.16 6.80
N VAL A 104 6.68 -10.33 5.91
CA VAL A 104 7.67 -9.29 6.20
C VAL A 104 6.94 -7.98 6.46
N VAL A 105 7.32 -7.22 7.48
CA VAL A 105 6.73 -5.91 7.78
C VAL A 105 7.80 -4.84 7.66
N VAL A 106 7.50 -3.79 6.90
CA VAL A 106 8.40 -2.64 6.72
C VAL A 106 7.66 -1.33 6.94
N PRO A 107 8.31 -0.32 7.57
CA PRO A 107 7.80 1.03 7.60
C PRO A 107 8.20 1.78 6.32
N VAL A 108 7.27 2.51 5.74
CA VAL A 108 7.50 3.51 4.70
C VAL A 108 7.28 4.89 5.30
N ASN A 109 8.35 5.67 5.42
CA ASN A 109 8.33 6.97 6.09
C ASN A 109 8.14 8.09 5.06
N PHE A 110 7.07 8.84 5.21
CA PHE A 110 6.76 10.03 4.42
C PHE A 110 7.18 11.28 5.20
N LYS A 111 8.16 11.99 4.67
CA LYS A 111 8.68 13.22 5.26
C LYS A 111 8.85 14.29 4.19
N LEU A 112 8.41 15.51 4.50
CA LEU A 112 8.55 16.68 3.67
C LEU A 112 9.65 17.59 4.26
N SER A 113 10.64 17.93 3.46
CA SER A 113 11.70 18.88 3.85
C SER A 113 11.74 20.02 2.84
N GLY A 114 11.75 21.28 3.31
CA GLY A 114 11.80 22.45 2.44
C GLY A 114 10.46 22.83 1.78
N TYR A 115 9.34 22.30 2.26
CA TYR A 115 7.99 22.60 1.76
C TYR A 115 7.20 23.61 2.62
N GLY A 116 7.84 24.22 3.61
CA GLY A 116 7.18 25.20 4.50
C GLY A 116 6.20 24.58 5.49
N CYS A 117 6.32 23.27 5.72
CA CYS A 117 5.43 22.54 6.62
C CYS A 117 5.61 22.93 8.10
N GLU A 118 6.71 23.54 8.44
CA GLU A 118 6.99 24.11 9.75
C GLU A 118 6.05 25.28 10.12
N ARG A 119 5.37 25.87 9.12
CA ARG A 119 4.39 26.95 9.31
C ARG A 119 2.96 26.47 9.56
N LYS A 120 2.67 25.18 9.26
CA LYS A 120 1.35 24.58 9.54
C LYS A 120 1.31 24.03 10.96
N SER A 121 0.28 24.39 11.68
CA SER A 121 0.04 23.85 13.01
C SER A 121 -0.45 22.39 12.95
N SER A 122 -0.24 21.65 14.03
CA SER A 122 -0.78 20.28 14.15
C SER A 122 -2.31 20.23 14.03
N ASN A 123 -3.01 21.29 14.43
CA ASN A 123 -4.47 21.35 14.33
C ASN A 123 -4.92 21.53 12.88
N GLU A 124 -4.25 22.34 12.08
CA GLU A 124 -4.54 22.49 10.65
C GLU A 124 -4.31 21.17 9.90
N ILE A 125 -3.21 20.47 10.20
CA ILE A 125 -2.93 19.17 9.59
C ILE A 125 -4.00 18.15 9.98
N LYS A 126 -4.39 18.09 11.27
CA LYS A 126 -5.48 17.21 11.74
C LYS A 126 -6.82 17.53 11.08
N ALA A 127 -7.16 18.82 10.93
CA ALA A 127 -8.38 19.25 10.25
C ALA A 127 -8.39 18.76 8.79
N SER A 128 -7.26 18.87 8.07
CA SER A 128 -7.13 18.36 6.70
C SER A 128 -7.28 16.83 6.63
N ILE A 129 -6.70 16.09 7.58
CA ILE A 129 -6.86 14.64 7.68
C ILE A 129 -8.34 14.29 7.92
N ASN A 130 -9.02 14.97 8.85
CA ASN A 130 -10.42 14.70 9.15
C ASN A 130 -11.34 14.99 7.95
N ALA A 131 -11.08 16.08 7.22
CA ALA A 131 -11.82 16.39 5.99
C ALA A 131 -11.63 15.29 4.93
N TYR A 132 -10.42 14.82 4.74
CA TYR A 132 -10.12 13.72 3.83
C TYR A 132 -10.84 12.42 4.23
N LEU A 133 -10.78 12.06 5.51
CA LEU A 133 -11.46 10.86 6.03
C LEU A 133 -12.99 10.95 5.92
N ALA A 134 -13.56 12.16 6.04
CA ALA A 134 -14.98 12.35 5.80
C ALA A 134 -15.37 12.08 4.34
N GLU A 135 -14.57 12.54 3.39
CA GLU A 135 -14.75 12.27 1.96
C GLU A 135 -14.58 10.77 1.62
N GLU A 136 -13.59 10.11 2.23
CA GLU A 136 -13.46 8.63 2.16
C GLU A 136 -14.70 7.93 2.73
N GLY A 137 -15.28 8.46 3.80
CA GLY A 137 -16.53 7.94 4.37
C GLY A 137 -17.69 7.97 3.38
N LEU A 138 -17.82 9.04 2.60
CA LEU A 138 -18.81 9.15 1.53
C LEU A 138 -18.54 8.13 0.41
N THR A 139 -17.30 7.97 -0.01
CA THR A 139 -16.89 6.96 -0.98
C THR A 139 -17.24 5.55 -0.49
N ASN A 140 -16.98 5.26 0.78
CA ASN A 140 -17.33 3.98 1.39
C ASN A 140 -18.84 3.75 1.46
N ALA A 141 -19.65 4.80 1.64
CA ALA A 141 -21.11 4.70 1.57
C ALA A 141 -21.58 4.28 0.18
N VAL A 142 -20.98 4.85 -0.89
CA VAL A 142 -21.25 4.44 -2.28
C VAL A 142 -20.88 2.96 -2.48
N ILE A 143 -19.68 2.55 -2.06
CA ILE A 143 -19.21 1.16 -2.18
C ILE A 143 -20.15 0.20 -1.45
N ASN A 144 -20.54 0.53 -0.23
CA ASN A 144 -21.44 -0.31 0.58
C ASN A 144 -22.81 -0.45 -0.06
N PHE A 145 -23.33 0.61 -0.65
CA PHE A 145 -24.60 0.54 -1.38
C PHE A 145 -24.53 -0.44 -2.54
N TYR A 146 -23.54 -0.31 -3.42
CA TYR A 146 -23.45 -1.20 -4.59
C TYR A 146 -23.13 -2.65 -4.23
N LYS A 147 -22.39 -2.90 -3.14
CA LYS A 147 -22.16 -4.26 -2.63
C LYS A 147 -23.41 -4.91 -2.05
N ASN A 148 -24.39 -4.12 -1.58
CA ASN A 148 -25.60 -4.62 -0.91
C ASN A 148 -26.86 -4.12 -1.65
N ARG A 149 -26.80 -3.92 -2.95
CA ARG A 149 -27.86 -3.28 -3.76
C ARG A 149 -29.20 -3.98 -3.62
N ASP A 150 -29.21 -5.31 -3.51
CA ASP A 150 -30.45 -6.10 -3.39
C ASP A 150 -31.20 -5.83 -2.08
N ALA A 151 -30.52 -5.31 -1.05
CA ALA A 151 -31.12 -4.92 0.23
C ALA A 151 -31.40 -3.41 0.31
N ALA A 152 -31.28 -2.66 -0.79
CA ALA A 152 -31.44 -1.21 -0.82
C ALA A 152 -32.91 -0.81 -0.54
N LYS A 153 -33.08 0.25 0.27
CA LYS A 153 -34.40 0.84 0.56
C LYS A 153 -34.84 1.81 -0.53
N PRO A 154 -36.14 1.99 -0.75
CA PRO A 154 -36.67 3.00 -1.66
C PRO A 154 -36.07 4.39 -1.39
N GLY A 155 -35.64 5.11 -2.42
CA GLY A 155 -35.03 6.44 -2.34
C GLY A 155 -33.53 6.45 -1.97
N GLN A 156 -32.93 5.34 -1.59
CA GLN A 156 -31.51 5.30 -1.23
C GLN A 156 -30.61 5.49 -2.47
N GLU A 157 -31.03 5.00 -3.65
CA GLU A 157 -30.27 5.14 -4.89
C GLU A 157 -30.08 6.61 -5.29
N SER A 158 -31.11 7.45 -5.14
CA SER A 158 -30.99 8.90 -5.46
C SER A 158 -29.98 9.62 -4.54
N GLN A 159 -29.90 9.23 -3.27
CA GLN A 159 -28.92 9.77 -2.35
C GLN A 159 -27.49 9.36 -2.76
N ILE A 160 -27.30 8.11 -3.16
CA ILE A 160 -25.99 7.60 -3.62
C ILE A 160 -25.57 8.29 -4.91
N LEU A 161 -26.48 8.53 -5.85
CA LEU A 161 -26.19 9.28 -7.07
C LEU A 161 -25.77 10.73 -6.78
N ALA A 162 -26.42 11.38 -5.80
CA ALA A 162 -26.01 12.71 -5.34
C ALA A 162 -24.61 12.71 -4.74
N ILE A 163 -24.27 11.71 -3.90
CA ILE A 163 -22.92 11.56 -3.35
C ILE A 163 -21.89 11.30 -4.46
N LYS A 164 -22.19 10.44 -5.44
CA LYS A 164 -21.30 10.21 -6.59
C LYS A 164 -21.03 11.49 -7.36
N SER A 165 -22.08 12.27 -7.64
CA SER A 165 -21.95 13.57 -8.31
C SER A 165 -21.09 14.56 -7.49
N GLN A 166 -21.29 14.63 -6.16
CA GLN A 166 -20.50 15.47 -5.26
C GLN A 166 -19.02 15.09 -5.28
N LEU A 167 -18.70 13.79 -5.36
CA LEU A 167 -17.34 13.25 -5.36
C LEU A 167 -16.70 13.21 -6.76
N GLY A 168 -17.42 13.61 -7.82
CA GLY A 168 -16.93 13.48 -9.19
C GLY A 168 -16.72 12.03 -9.63
N ILE A 169 -17.51 11.11 -9.08
CA ILE A 169 -17.48 9.68 -9.46
C ILE A 169 -18.38 9.50 -10.68
N ASP A 170 -17.82 9.77 -11.83
CA ASP A 170 -18.44 9.72 -13.16
C ASP A 170 -17.68 8.77 -14.10
N ASP A 171 -18.01 8.81 -15.37
CA ASP A 171 -17.38 7.98 -16.40
C ASP A 171 -15.91 8.30 -16.59
N ASP A 172 -15.52 9.58 -16.54
CA ASP A 172 -14.11 10.01 -16.68
C ASP A 172 -13.28 9.51 -15.48
N TYR A 173 -13.87 9.53 -14.28
CA TYR A 173 -13.23 8.95 -13.09
C TYR A 173 -13.00 7.45 -13.26
N PHE A 174 -13.97 6.69 -13.76
CA PHE A 174 -13.82 5.26 -14.02
C PHE A 174 -12.76 4.98 -15.09
N ASP A 175 -12.73 5.74 -16.16
CA ASP A 175 -11.73 5.59 -17.23
C ASP A 175 -10.31 5.91 -16.72
N SER A 176 -10.18 6.86 -15.80
CA SER A 176 -8.91 7.18 -15.14
C SER A 176 -8.42 6.02 -14.25
N LEU A 177 -9.31 5.39 -13.47
CA LEU A 177 -8.98 4.21 -12.66
C LEU A 177 -8.55 3.03 -13.54
N ILE A 178 -9.28 2.77 -14.62
CA ILE A 178 -8.93 1.70 -15.58
C ILE A 178 -7.55 1.96 -16.20
N THR A 179 -7.30 3.19 -16.63
CA THR A 179 -6.01 3.59 -17.20
C THR A 179 -4.88 3.39 -16.20
N THR A 180 -5.10 3.76 -14.93
CA THR A 180 -4.14 3.55 -13.83
C THR A 180 -3.89 2.07 -13.60
N GLY A 181 -4.93 1.25 -13.55
CA GLY A 181 -4.82 -0.21 -13.43
C GLY A 181 -4.01 -0.83 -14.58
N LEU A 182 -4.28 -0.43 -15.83
CA LEU A 182 -3.51 -0.90 -16.98
C LEU A 182 -2.03 -0.49 -16.92
N LYS A 183 -1.72 0.70 -16.41
CA LYS A 183 -0.35 1.13 -16.17
C LYS A 183 0.33 0.27 -15.12
N LYS A 184 -0.37 -0.08 -14.03
CA LYS A 184 0.13 -0.99 -12.99
C LYS A 184 0.40 -2.40 -13.54
N ILE A 185 -0.46 -2.93 -14.45
CA ILE A 185 -0.20 -4.20 -15.15
C ILE A 185 1.14 -4.14 -15.90
N LYS A 186 1.38 -3.07 -16.68
CA LYS A 186 2.66 -2.89 -17.40
C LYS A 186 3.87 -2.80 -16.46
N GLN A 187 3.69 -2.33 -15.24
CA GLN A 187 4.72 -2.23 -14.21
C GLN A 187 4.90 -3.54 -13.41
N GLY A 188 4.08 -4.57 -13.66
CA GLY A 188 4.09 -5.84 -12.92
C GLY A 188 3.35 -5.80 -11.58
N ASP A 189 2.69 -4.70 -11.22
CA ASP A 189 1.84 -4.58 -10.04
C ASP A 189 0.43 -5.10 -10.34
N LYS A 190 0.31 -6.43 -10.46
CA LYS A 190 -0.97 -7.11 -10.72
C LYS A 190 -1.97 -6.86 -9.58
N GLN A 191 -1.51 -6.90 -8.33
CA GLN A 191 -2.39 -6.70 -7.17
C GLN A 191 -2.99 -5.29 -7.18
N GLY A 192 -2.18 -4.25 -7.36
CA GLY A 192 -2.65 -2.87 -7.41
C GLY A 192 -3.57 -2.58 -8.60
N ALA A 193 -3.32 -3.23 -9.73
CA ALA A 193 -4.21 -3.12 -10.89
C ALA A 193 -5.59 -3.72 -10.60
N CYS A 194 -5.62 -4.89 -9.95
CA CYS A 194 -6.88 -5.55 -9.59
C CYS A 194 -7.65 -4.77 -8.52
N GLU A 195 -6.97 -4.06 -7.64
CA GLU A 195 -7.60 -3.14 -6.69
C GLU A 195 -8.29 -1.98 -7.43
N ASP A 196 -7.63 -1.35 -8.43
CA ASP A 196 -8.23 -0.28 -9.24
C ASP A 196 -9.45 -0.77 -10.03
N PHE A 197 -9.36 -1.92 -10.72
CA PHE A 197 -10.49 -2.50 -11.47
C PHE A 197 -11.65 -2.88 -10.54
N THR A 198 -11.34 -3.42 -9.35
CA THR A 198 -12.36 -3.76 -8.34
C THR A 198 -13.03 -2.49 -7.80
N MET A 199 -12.30 -1.37 -7.67
CA MET A 199 -12.86 -0.10 -7.24
C MET A 199 -13.92 0.39 -8.23
N VAL A 200 -13.66 0.33 -9.54
CA VAL A 200 -14.66 0.67 -10.58
C VAL A 200 -15.95 -0.13 -10.38
N LYS A 201 -15.84 -1.44 -10.18
CA LYS A 201 -17.00 -2.32 -9.93
C LYS A 201 -17.72 -1.96 -8.64
N ASN A 202 -16.97 -1.77 -7.56
CA ASN A 202 -17.53 -1.43 -6.24
C ASN A 202 -18.22 -0.06 -6.22
N LEU A 203 -17.89 0.83 -7.14
CA LEU A 203 -18.54 2.14 -7.33
C LEU A 203 -19.72 2.08 -8.30
N GLY A 204 -20.11 0.88 -8.74
CA GLY A 204 -21.33 0.63 -9.51
C GLY A 204 -21.17 0.75 -11.03
N SER A 205 -19.96 0.56 -11.56
CA SER A 205 -19.71 0.51 -13.00
C SER A 205 -19.21 -0.87 -13.43
N ASP A 206 -19.68 -1.37 -14.56
CA ASP A 206 -19.24 -2.63 -15.19
C ASP A 206 -18.08 -2.45 -16.18
N LYS A 207 -17.64 -1.22 -16.42
CA LYS A 207 -16.56 -0.89 -17.37
C LYS A 207 -15.28 -1.70 -17.14
N ALA A 208 -15.01 -2.15 -15.90
CA ALA A 208 -13.81 -2.91 -15.56
C ALA A 208 -13.98 -4.44 -15.59
N ASP A 209 -15.16 -5.00 -15.82
CA ASP A 209 -15.42 -6.44 -15.72
C ASP A 209 -14.56 -7.28 -16.67
N GLY A 210 -14.32 -6.79 -17.88
CA GLY A 210 -13.41 -7.42 -18.84
C GLY A 210 -11.97 -7.48 -18.36
N TYR A 211 -11.50 -6.44 -17.68
CA TYR A 211 -10.14 -6.36 -17.11
C TYR A 211 -10.00 -7.25 -15.88
N LEU A 212 -11.02 -7.30 -15.01
CA LEU A 212 -11.07 -8.20 -13.86
C LEU A 212 -10.98 -9.66 -14.33
N THR A 213 -11.76 -10.03 -15.35
CA THR A 213 -11.73 -11.38 -15.93
C THR A 213 -10.37 -11.73 -16.53
N LYS A 214 -9.72 -10.78 -17.21
CA LYS A 214 -8.45 -10.99 -17.90
C LYS A 214 -7.25 -11.05 -16.97
N TYR A 215 -7.20 -10.19 -15.96
CA TYR A 215 -5.98 -9.95 -15.18
C TYR A 215 -6.08 -10.42 -13.72
N CYS A 216 -7.28 -10.60 -13.16
CA CYS A 216 -7.47 -10.74 -11.70
C CYS A 216 -7.95 -12.14 -11.25
N LYS A 217 -7.68 -13.14 -12.09
CA LYS A 217 -7.91 -14.57 -11.74
C LYS A 217 -6.74 -15.15 -10.96
#